data_6f0512d90974aaf54143fb34ea06b4c2
#
_entry.id   6f0512d90974aaf54143fb34ea06b4c2
#
_cell.length_a   1.000
_cell.length_b   1.000
_cell.length_c   1.000
_cell.angle_alpha   90.00
_cell.angle_beta   90.00
_cell.angle_gamma   90.00
#
_symmetry.space_group_name_H-M   'P 1'
#
loop_
_entity.id
_entity.type
_entity.pdbx_description
1 polymer ?
#
loop_
_entity_poly.entity_id
_entity_poly.type
_entity_poly.pdbx_seq_one_letter_code
_entity_poly.pdbx_strand_id
1 'polypeptide(L)'
;GVPYTARALDLAKPYFSNLQIEVMPLKAEEYKELTNHGLNGVICFQETYHKANYKTYHPRGMKSKFEWRVNGFDRMGQAGVHKIGMGVLIGLEEWRTDVTMMAYHLRYLQKHYWKTKYSVNFPRMRPSENGGFQPNVVMNDRELAQLTFAMRIFDHDVDISYSTRESAEIRNHMATLGVTTMSAESKTEPGGYFSYPQTLEQFHVSDERKAVEVERDLKKLGREPVWKDWDQSFDFKR
;
A
#
# COMPACT_ATOMS: atom_id res chain seq x y z
N GLY A 1 2.20 -5.32 -19.13
CA GLY A 1 3.54 -5.85 -18.85
C GLY A 1 4.56 -4.73 -18.73
N VAL A 2 5.83 -5.07 -18.47
CA VAL A 2 6.91 -4.11 -18.20
C VAL A 2 7.03 -2.98 -19.23
N PRO A 3 7.00 -3.23 -20.56
CA PRO A 3 7.08 -2.14 -21.54
C PRO A 3 5.95 -1.10 -21.43
N TYR A 4 4.73 -1.55 -21.07
CA TYR A 4 3.61 -0.65 -20.84
C TYR A 4 3.85 0.22 -19.60
N THR A 5 4.31 -0.40 -18.51
CA THR A 5 4.60 0.31 -17.25
C THR A 5 5.74 1.30 -17.43
N ALA A 6 6.81 0.92 -18.13
CA ALA A 6 7.93 1.80 -18.47
C ALA A 6 7.46 3.05 -19.24
N ARG A 7 6.63 2.85 -20.28
CA ARG A 7 6.05 3.98 -21.04
C ARG A 7 5.17 4.87 -20.16
N ALA A 8 4.36 4.30 -19.27
CA ALA A 8 3.54 5.09 -18.35
C ALA A 8 4.39 5.94 -17.40
N LEU A 9 5.49 5.37 -16.86
CA LEU A 9 6.45 6.10 -16.03
C LEU A 9 7.12 7.24 -16.81
N ASP A 10 7.58 6.99 -18.02
CA ASP A 10 8.20 8.03 -18.87
C ASP A 10 7.23 9.19 -19.15
N LEU A 11 5.95 8.91 -19.36
CA LEU A 11 4.93 9.93 -19.57
C LEU A 11 4.60 10.71 -18.28
N ALA A 12 4.67 10.08 -17.12
CA ALA A 12 4.36 10.71 -15.83
C ALA A 12 5.56 11.50 -15.26
N LYS A 13 6.78 11.06 -15.52
CA LYS A 13 8.03 11.63 -14.99
C LYS A 13 8.21 13.15 -15.15
N PRO A 14 7.77 13.81 -16.25
CA PRO A 14 7.85 15.27 -16.37
C PRO A 14 6.96 16.03 -15.37
N TYR A 15 5.94 15.37 -14.80
CA TYR A 15 4.92 15.99 -13.96
C TYR A 15 5.07 15.63 -12.48
N PHE A 16 5.71 14.50 -12.16
CA PHE A 16 5.83 13.99 -10.81
C PHE A 16 7.24 13.48 -10.53
N SER A 17 7.83 13.91 -9.42
CA SER A 17 9.14 13.44 -8.97
C SER A 17 9.07 12.09 -8.23
N ASN A 18 7.92 11.72 -7.70
CA ASN A 18 7.71 10.46 -6.99
C ASN A 18 6.71 9.56 -7.72
N LEU A 19 7.22 8.54 -8.40
CA LEU A 19 6.41 7.59 -9.15
C LEU A 19 6.40 6.22 -8.45
N GLN A 20 5.21 5.74 -8.13
CA GLN A 20 5.02 4.44 -7.49
C GLN A 20 4.07 3.57 -8.31
N ILE A 21 4.28 2.27 -8.25
CA ILE A 21 3.41 1.29 -8.90
C ILE A 21 2.88 0.28 -7.88
N GLU A 22 1.67 -0.21 -8.12
CA GLU A 22 1.11 -1.37 -7.46
C GLU A 22 0.76 -2.40 -8.54
N VAL A 23 1.62 -3.39 -8.69
CA VAL A 23 1.50 -4.43 -9.72
C VAL A 23 1.84 -5.80 -9.14
N MET A 24 1.52 -6.86 -9.89
CA MET A 24 1.98 -8.20 -9.54
C MET A 24 3.51 -8.23 -9.44
N PRO A 25 4.07 -8.97 -8.46
CA PRO A 25 5.52 -9.06 -8.29
C PRO A 25 6.25 -9.44 -9.58
N LEU A 26 7.25 -8.66 -9.92
CA LEU A 26 8.09 -8.80 -11.10
C LEU A 26 9.40 -9.52 -10.74
N LYS A 27 10.24 -9.78 -11.74
CA LYS A 27 11.64 -10.19 -11.56
C LYS A 27 12.51 -9.02 -11.13
N ALA A 28 13.67 -9.28 -10.56
CA ALA A 28 14.58 -8.23 -10.13
C ALA A 28 15.06 -7.36 -11.30
N GLU A 29 15.35 -7.98 -12.44
CA GLU A 29 15.77 -7.28 -13.66
C GLU A 29 14.68 -6.34 -14.20
N GLU A 30 13.42 -6.78 -14.11
CA GLU A 30 12.26 -6.00 -14.55
C GLU A 30 12.05 -4.78 -13.64
N TYR A 31 12.18 -4.92 -12.33
CA TYR A 31 12.18 -3.78 -11.41
C TYR A 31 13.35 -2.83 -11.69
N LYS A 32 14.55 -3.39 -11.95
CA LYS A 32 15.72 -2.58 -12.28
C LYS A 32 15.53 -1.79 -13.57
N GLU A 33 14.91 -2.38 -14.59
CA GLU A 33 14.51 -1.66 -15.81
C GLU A 33 13.59 -0.49 -15.49
N LEU A 34 12.53 -0.73 -14.70
CA LEU A 34 11.57 0.32 -14.34
C LEU A 34 12.19 1.45 -13.51
N THR A 35 13.22 1.17 -12.67
CA THR A 35 13.94 2.24 -11.95
C THR A 35 14.66 3.19 -12.92
N ASN A 36 15.13 2.71 -14.06
CA ASN A 36 15.72 3.56 -15.11
C ASN A 36 14.68 4.50 -15.76
N HIS A 37 13.39 4.12 -15.73
CA HIS A 37 12.27 4.93 -16.19
C HIS A 37 11.69 5.86 -15.10
N GLY A 38 12.33 5.94 -13.93
CA GLY A 38 11.93 6.85 -12.85
C GLY A 38 11.03 6.21 -11.79
N LEU A 39 10.94 4.89 -11.73
CA LEU A 39 10.24 4.21 -10.64
C LEU A 39 10.96 4.46 -9.31
N ASN A 40 10.24 5.05 -8.34
CA ASN A 40 10.74 5.28 -6.98
C ASN A 40 10.22 4.23 -6.00
N GLY A 41 8.96 3.81 -6.13
CA GLY A 41 8.35 2.92 -5.16
C GLY A 41 7.51 1.81 -5.77
N VAL A 42 7.42 0.71 -5.03
CA VAL A 42 6.55 -0.42 -5.37
C VAL A 42 5.73 -0.78 -4.14
N ILE A 43 4.42 -0.88 -4.31
CA ILE A 43 3.51 -1.37 -3.29
C ILE A 43 3.11 -2.79 -3.64
N CYS A 44 3.19 -3.68 -2.67
CA CYS A 44 2.75 -5.05 -2.81
C CYS A 44 2.13 -5.54 -1.49
N PHE A 45 0.91 -6.04 -1.56
CA PHE A 45 0.28 -6.68 -0.41
C PHE A 45 0.60 -8.17 -0.44
N GLN A 46 1.17 -8.70 0.65
CA GLN A 46 1.29 -10.15 0.84
C GLN A 46 -0.08 -10.79 0.99
N GLU A 47 -1.06 -10.03 1.40
CA GLU A 47 -2.45 -10.35 1.75
C GLU A 47 -2.54 -11.11 3.07
N THR A 48 -1.97 -12.30 3.15
CA THR A 48 -1.79 -13.09 4.39
C THR A 48 -0.46 -13.83 4.37
N TYR A 49 0.12 -14.06 5.53
CA TYR A 49 1.29 -14.91 5.72
C TYR A 49 0.90 -16.36 6.03
N HIS A 50 -0.40 -16.68 6.11
CA HIS A 50 -0.86 -18.04 6.36
C HIS A 50 -0.73 -18.92 5.12
N LYS A 51 0.45 -19.49 4.93
CA LYS A 51 0.83 -20.26 3.74
C LYS A 51 -0.12 -21.40 3.40
N ALA A 52 -0.61 -22.13 4.41
CA ALA A 52 -1.47 -23.28 4.19
C ALA A 52 -2.81 -22.89 3.54
N ASN A 53 -3.40 -21.76 3.98
CA ASN A 53 -4.68 -21.28 3.47
C ASN A 53 -4.54 -20.33 2.27
N TYR A 54 -3.31 -19.96 1.89
CA TYR A 54 -3.06 -18.93 0.88
C TYR A 54 -3.77 -19.22 -0.46
N LYS A 55 -3.75 -20.48 -0.92
CA LYS A 55 -4.41 -20.90 -2.17
C LYS A 55 -5.94 -20.86 -2.10
N THR A 56 -6.53 -20.90 -0.92
CA THR A 56 -7.99 -20.76 -0.74
C THR A 56 -8.44 -19.37 -1.17
N TYR A 57 -7.64 -18.35 -0.84
CA TYR A 57 -7.91 -16.96 -1.23
C TYR A 57 -7.44 -16.61 -2.64
N HIS A 58 -6.38 -17.28 -3.08
CA HIS A 58 -5.75 -17.02 -4.38
C HIS A 58 -5.60 -18.31 -5.19
N PRO A 59 -6.70 -18.86 -5.74
CA PRO A 59 -6.69 -20.21 -6.31
C PRO A 59 -5.97 -20.31 -7.65
N ARG A 60 -5.75 -19.20 -8.38
CA ARG A 60 -5.27 -19.21 -9.77
C ARG A 60 -4.22 -18.12 -10.04
N GLY A 61 -3.50 -18.31 -11.15
CA GLY A 61 -2.51 -17.34 -11.66
C GLY A 61 -1.26 -17.23 -10.80
N MET A 62 -0.43 -16.23 -11.09
CA MET A 62 0.82 -15.99 -10.35
C MET A 62 0.57 -15.60 -8.89
N LYS A 63 -0.58 -14.98 -8.58
CA LYS A 63 -0.95 -14.63 -7.21
C LYS A 63 -1.11 -15.86 -6.31
N SER A 64 -1.41 -17.03 -6.86
CA SER A 64 -1.51 -18.28 -6.09
C SER A 64 -0.17 -18.82 -5.57
N LYS A 65 0.94 -18.30 -6.07
CA LYS A 65 2.28 -18.76 -5.73
C LYS A 65 2.81 -17.96 -4.53
N PHE A 66 2.59 -18.48 -3.32
CA PHE A 66 3.00 -17.83 -2.07
C PHE A 66 4.47 -17.41 -2.06
N GLU A 67 5.38 -18.33 -2.38
CA GLU A 67 6.83 -18.07 -2.37
C GLU A 67 7.23 -16.99 -3.39
N TRP A 68 6.60 -16.99 -4.56
CA TRP A 68 6.84 -15.95 -5.56
C TRP A 68 6.45 -14.57 -5.04
N ARG A 69 5.35 -14.49 -4.29
CA ARG A 69 4.85 -13.22 -3.78
C ARG A 69 5.68 -12.73 -2.60
N VAL A 70 5.93 -13.57 -1.59
CA VAL A 70 6.71 -13.17 -0.40
C VAL A 70 8.13 -12.80 -0.78
N ASN A 71 8.79 -13.55 -1.67
CA ASN A 71 10.12 -13.22 -2.17
C ASN A 71 10.12 -12.04 -3.18
N GLY A 72 8.96 -11.50 -3.51
CA GLY A 72 8.83 -10.29 -4.33
C GLY A 72 9.50 -9.07 -3.70
N PHE A 73 9.43 -8.97 -2.40
CA PHE A 73 10.04 -7.87 -1.64
C PHE A 73 11.58 -7.92 -1.71
N ASP A 74 12.19 -9.11 -1.66
CA ASP A 74 13.63 -9.27 -1.89
C ASP A 74 14.04 -8.83 -3.30
N ARG A 75 13.25 -9.19 -4.32
CA ARG A 75 13.53 -8.76 -5.71
C ARG A 75 13.45 -7.24 -5.88
N MET A 76 12.53 -6.58 -5.18
CA MET A 76 12.46 -5.11 -5.13
C MET A 76 13.70 -4.51 -4.48
N GLY A 77 14.12 -5.06 -3.34
CA GLY A 77 15.32 -4.63 -2.63
C GLY A 77 16.60 -4.85 -3.44
N GLN A 78 16.75 -6.01 -4.08
CA GLN A 78 17.87 -6.32 -4.98
C GLN A 78 17.94 -5.37 -6.18
N ALA A 79 16.80 -4.97 -6.72
CA ALA A 79 16.72 -4.00 -7.80
C ALA A 79 17.04 -2.56 -7.37
N GLY A 80 17.14 -2.30 -6.06
CA GLY A 80 17.40 -0.97 -5.51
C GLY A 80 16.18 -0.04 -5.57
N VAL A 81 14.97 -0.58 -5.47
CA VAL A 81 13.74 0.22 -5.36
C VAL A 81 13.85 1.11 -4.11
N HIS A 82 13.62 2.41 -4.28
CA HIS A 82 13.81 3.40 -3.22
C HIS A 82 12.81 3.23 -2.06
N LYS A 83 11.55 2.89 -2.37
CA LYS A 83 10.50 2.68 -1.36
C LYS A 83 9.72 1.40 -1.63
N ILE A 84 9.53 0.58 -0.61
CA ILE A 84 8.72 -0.63 -0.65
C ILE A 84 7.52 -0.48 0.29
N GLY A 85 6.31 -0.55 -0.27
CA GLY A 85 5.08 -0.61 0.50
C GLY A 85 4.66 -2.06 0.73
N MET A 86 4.43 -2.41 1.99
CA MET A 86 3.99 -3.73 2.43
C MET A 86 2.58 -3.68 2.98
N GLY A 87 1.86 -4.78 2.92
CA GLY A 87 0.54 -4.84 3.54
C GLY A 87 0.00 -6.25 3.69
N VAL A 88 -0.94 -6.36 4.62
CA VAL A 88 -1.80 -7.54 4.82
C VAL A 88 -3.25 -7.11 4.73
N LEU A 89 -4.10 -7.95 4.16
CA LEU A 89 -5.54 -7.69 4.06
C LEU A 89 -6.21 -8.26 5.32
N ILE A 90 -6.57 -7.37 6.25
CA ILE A 90 -7.23 -7.73 7.50
C ILE A 90 -8.62 -8.30 7.22
N GLY A 91 -8.84 -9.52 7.67
CA GLY A 91 -10.10 -10.25 7.47
C GLY A 91 -9.93 -11.61 6.81
N LEU A 92 -8.78 -11.89 6.20
CA LEU A 92 -8.51 -13.22 5.65
C LEU A 92 -8.22 -14.24 6.74
N GLU A 93 -7.27 -13.94 7.62
CA GLU A 93 -6.81 -14.80 8.70
C GLU A 93 -6.71 -14.02 10.02
N GLU A 94 -6.23 -14.68 11.07
CA GLU A 94 -6.01 -14.01 12.37
C GLU A 94 -4.97 -12.89 12.21
N TRP A 95 -5.43 -11.66 12.33
CA TRP A 95 -4.66 -10.47 11.98
C TRP A 95 -3.40 -10.27 12.84
N ARG A 96 -3.41 -10.72 14.12
CA ARG A 96 -2.24 -10.59 14.99
C ARG A 96 -1.08 -11.44 14.48
N THR A 97 -1.38 -12.63 13.98
CA THR A 97 -0.40 -13.51 13.35
C THR A 97 0.14 -12.90 12.07
N ASP A 98 -0.73 -12.45 11.17
CA ASP A 98 -0.33 -11.85 9.89
C ASP A 98 0.53 -10.61 10.08
N VAL A 99 0.14 -9.72 10.99
CA VAL A 99 0.89 -8.49 11.26
C VAL A 99 2.23 -8.79 11.94
N THR A 100 2.27 -9.76 12.85
CA THR A 100 3.53 -10.19 13.49
C THR A 100 4.51 -10.73 12.44
N MET A 101 4.03 -11.57 11.54
CA MET A 101 4.86 -12.10 10.44
C MET A 101 5.32 -10.99 9.49
N MET A 102 4.44 -10.03 9.18
CA MET A 102 4.82 -8.85 8.39
C MET A 102 5.88 -8.01 9.10
N ALA A 103 5.78 -7.82 10.42
CA ALA A 103 6.78 -7.10 11.19
C ALA A 103 8.16 -7.80 11.15
N TYR A 104 8.22 -9.12 11.28
CA TYR A 104 9.47 -9.88 11.09
C TYR A 104 10.01 -9.74 9.67
N HIS A 105 9.15 -9.80 8.67
CA HIS A 105 9.55 -9.60 7.28
C HIS A 105 10.09 -8.18 7.03
N LEU A 106 9.44 -7.17 7.59
CA LEU A 106 9.93 -5.78 7.55
C LEU A 106 11.34 -5.67 8.15
N ARG A 107 11.58 -6.23 9.34
CA ARG A 107 12.91 -6.22 9.96
C ARG A 107 13.96 -6.94 9.14
N TYR A 108 13.58 -8.07 8.55
CA TYR A 108 14.46 -8.79 7.62
C TYR A 108 14.85 -7.89 6.43
N LEU A 109 13.89 -7.26 5.78
CA LEU A 109 14.12 -6.40 4.62
C LEU A 109 14.94 -5.16 4.98
N GLN A 110 14.67 -4.51 6.10
CA GLN A 110 15.44 -3.36 6.60
C GLN A 110 16.90 -3.72 6.85
N LYS A 111 17.16 -4.92 7.37
CA LYS A 111 18.52 -5.39 7.60
C LYS A 111 19.28 -5.66 6.29
N HIS A 112 18.62 -6.22 5.28
CA HIS A 112 19.26 -6.62 4.03
C HIS A 112 19.29 -5.48 3.00
N TYR A 113 18.28 -4.62 3.01
CA TYR A 113 18.12 -3.52 2.05
C TYR A 113 17.97 -2.18 2.78
N TRP A 114 18.95 -1.85 3.60
CA TRP A 114 18.93 -0.70 4.53
C TRP A 114 18.82 0.67 3.85
N LYS A 115 19.11 0.77 2.54
CA LYS A 115 18.92 2.00 1.74
C LYS A 115 17.48 2.21 1.29
N THR A 116 16.64 1.19 1.40
CA THR A 116 15.23 1.23 1.01
C THR A 116 14.39 1.78 2.15
N LYS A 117 13.48 2.69 1.84
CA LYS A 117 12.43 3.14 2.77
C LYS A 117 11.25 2.18 2.73
N TYR A 118 10.52 2.10 3.83
CA TYR A 118 9.39 1.18 3.94
C TYR A 118 8.11 1.89 4.34
N SER A 119 6.99 1.37 3.85
CA SER A 119 5.65 1.74 4.34
C SER A 119 4.82 0.50 4.57
N VAL A 120 3.90 0.59 5.55
CA VAL A 120 2.97 -0.48 5.88
C VAL A 120 1.53 0.00 5.79
N ASN A 121 0.63 -0.90 5.40
CA ASN A 121 -0.79 -0.65 5.30
C ASN A 121 -1.58 -1.88 5.77
N PHE A 122 -2.69 -1.65 6.46
CA PHE A 122 -3.55 -2.67 7.07
C PHE A 122 -5.00 -2.48 6.61
N PRO A 123 -5.30 -2.57 5.31
CA PRO A 123 -6.66 -2.40 4.85
C PRO A 123 -7.55 -3.49 5.43
N ARG A 124 -8.66 -3.08 6.03
CA ARG A 124 -9.70 -4.01 6.48
C ARG A 124 -10.53 -4.45 5.28
N MET A 125 -10.79 -5.75 5.19
CA MET A 125 -11.70 -6.28 4.20
C MET A 125 -13.11 -5.71 4.45
N ARG A 126 -13.71 -5.19 3.40
CA ARG A 126 -15.11 -4.76 3.41
C ARG A 126 -15.93 -5.79 2.64
N PRO A 127 -17.11 -6.17 3.16
CA PRO A 127 -18.02 -7.01 2.40
C PRO A 127 -18.32 -6.39 1.02
N SER A 128 -18.32 -7.21 -0.03
CA SER A 128 -18.75 -6.75 -1.34
C SER A 128 -20.27 -6.76 -1.41
N GLU A 129 -20.87 -5.71 -1.94
CA GLU A 129 -22.32 -5.62 -2.17
C GLU A 129 -22.83 -6.73 -3.09
N ASN A 130 -21.97 -7.27 -3.94
CA ASN A 130 -22.29 -8.31 -4.91
C ASN A 130 -22.06 -9.75 -4.41
N GLY A 131 -22.03 -9.98 -3.09
CA GLY A 131 -21.91 -11.33 -2.51
C GLY A 131 -20.52 -11.96 -2.60
N GLY A 132 -19.46 -11.14 -2.51
CA GLY A 132 -18.08 -11.60 -2.49
C GLY A 132 -17.68 -12.33 -1.19
N PHE A 133 -16.41 -12.62 -1.06
CA PHE A 133 -15.83 -13.26 0.11
C PHE A 133 -16.11 -12.44 1.38
N GLN A 134 -16.63 -13.12 2.41
CA GLN A 134 -16.85 -12.49 3.71
C GLN A 134 -15.59 -12.61 4.57
N PRO A 135 -15.27 -11.59 5.40
CA PRO A 135 -14.11 -11.67 6.27
C PRO A 135 -14.28 -12.79 7.30
N ASN A 136 -13.24 -13.62 7.45
CA ASN A 136 -13.19 -14.65 8.49
C ASN A 136 -13.01 -14.05 9.89
N VAL A 137 -12.36 -12.89 9.96
CA VAL A 137 -12.09 -12.14 11.19
C VAL A 137 -12.44 -10.68 10.96
N VAL A 138 -13.21 -10.10 11.88
CA VAL A 138 -13.60 -8.68 11.83
C VAL A 138 -12.75 -7.91 12.84
N MET A 139 -12.01 -6.92 12.37
CA MET A 139 -11.28 -5.98 13.21
C MET A 139 -12.10 -4.71 13.42
N ASN A 140 -12.32 -4.32 14.66
CA ASN A 140 -12.97 -3.06 15.01
C ASN A 140 -11.98 -1.87 15.00
N ASP A 141 -12.48 -0.64 15.15
CA ASP A 141 -11.66 0.58 15.09
C ASP A 141 -10.65 0.67 16.25
N ARG A 142 -10.99 0.17 17.44
CA ARG A 142 -10.09 0.12 18.58
C ARG A 142 -8.91 -0.82 18.33
N GLU A 143 -9.16 -1.96 17.73
CA GLU A 143 -8.11 -2.92 17.36
C GLU A 143 -7.20 -2.35 16.24
N LEU A 144 -7.79 -1.65 15.27
CA LEU A 144 -7.01 -0.97 14.22
C LEU A 144 -6.11 0.13 14.81
N ALA A 145 -6.63 0.92 15.74
CA ALA A 145 -5.84 1.91 16.47
C ALA A 145 -4.73 1.26 17.29
N GLN A 146 -5.05 0.19 18.03
CA GLN A 146 -4.06 -0.59 18.78
C GLN A 146 -2.94 -1.13 17.89
N LEU A 147 -3.30 -1.68 16.73
CA LEU A 147 -2.33 -2.16 15.75
C LEU A 147 -1.42 -1.04 15.25
N THR A 148 -2.00 0.12 14.94
CA THR A 148 -1.24 1.29 14.47
C THR A 148 -0.24 1.75 15.52
N PHE A 149 -0.64 1.81 16.81
CA PHE A 149 0.26 2.18 17.89
C PHE A 149 1.34 1.13 18.12
N ALA A 150 0.99 -0.15 18.09
CA ALA A 150 1.95 -1.23 18.21
C ALA A 150 3.01 -1.17 17.10
N MET A 151 2.58 -0.92 15.86
CA MET A 151 3.50 -0.76 14.72
C MET A 151 4.38 0.48 14.86
N ARG A 152 3.86 1.61 15.35
CA ARG A 152 4.63 2.82 15.61
C ARG A 152 5.65 2.63 16.73
N ILE A 153 5.34 1.86 17.77
CA ILE A 153 6.27 1.50 18.83
C ILE A 153 7.34 0.53 18.30
N PHE A 154 6.93 -0.43 17.46
CA PHE A 154 7.85 -1.39 16.84
C PHE A 154 8.86 -0.71 15.90
N ASP A 155 8.39 0.25 15.11
CA ASP A 155 9.21 1.00 14.17
C ASP A 155 8.74 2.45 14.07
N HIS A 156 9.55 3.37 14.62
CA HIS A 156 9.22 4.79 14.66
C HIS A 156 9.36 5.50 13.31
N ASP A 157 10.15 4.95 12.38
CA ASP A 157 10.43 5.56 11.08
C ASP A 157 9.57 5.02 9.94
N VAL A 158 8.93 3.86 10.12
CA VAL A 158 8.11 3.29 9.05
C VAL A 158 6.93 4.20 8.72
N ASP A 159 6.67 4.42 7.44
CA ASP A 159 5.44 5.08 7.01
C ASP A 159 4.24 4.17 7.27
N ILE A 160 3.20 4.69 7.94
CA ILE A 160 1.91 3.99 8.10
C ILE A 160 0.87 4.68 7.24
N SER A 161 0.30 3.94 6.30
CA SER A 161 -0.64 4.46 5.31
C SER A 161 -2.06 4.00 5.59
N TYR A 162 -3.02 4.93 5.52
CA TYR A 162 -4.45 4.63 5.55
C TYR A 162 -5.10 4.94 4.21
N SER A 163 -5.85 3.98 3.69
CA SER A 163 -6.59 4.13 2.45
C SER A 163 -8.00 4.70 2.69
N THR A 164 -8.68 5.01 1.60
CA THR A 164 -10.09 5.46 1.59
C THR A 164 -11.08 4.36 1.96
N ARG A 165 -10.63 3.13 2.26
CA ARG A 165 -11.48 2.07 2.84
C ARG A 165 -11.97 2.42 4.24
N GLU A 166 -11.21 3.23 4.98
CA GLU A 166 -11.57 3.67 6.30
C GLU A 166 -12.42 4.94 6.23
N SER A 167 -13.35 5.10 7.18
CA SER A 167 -14.22 6.28 7.24
C SER A 167 -13.43 7.57 7.47
N ALA A 168 -14.01 8.69 7.05
CA ALA A 168 -13.44 10.01 7.27
C ALA A 168 -13.13 10.28 8.76
N GLU A 169 -14.01 9.80 9.66
CA GLU A 169 -13.85 9.96 11.10
C GLU A 169 -12.61 9.26 11.63
N ILE A 170 -12.47 7.94 11.35
CA ILE A 170 -11.29 7.18 11.82
C ILE A 170 -9.99 7.71 11.20
N ARG A 171 -10.02 8.10 9.93
CA ARG A 171 -8.85 8.65 9.25
C ARG A 171 -8.41 9.99 9.85
N ASN A 172 -9.33 10.89 10.12
CA ASN A 172 -9.04 12.16 10.78
C ASN A 172 -8.47 11.95 12.19
N HIS A 173 -9.06 11.03 12.95
CA HIS A 173 -8.58 10.71 14.28
C HIS A 173 -7.16 10.14 14.25
N MET A 174 -6.91 9.16 13.40
CA MET A 174 -5.63 8.49 13.31
C MET A 174 -4.52 9.33 12.68
N ALA A 175 -4.86 10.35 11.88
CA ALA A 175 -3.90 11.34 11.36
C ALA A 175 -3.18 12.11 12.48
N THR A 176 -3.79 12.24 13.65
CA THR A 176 -3.18 12.90 14.81
C THR A 176 -2.36 11.95 15.68
N LEU A 177 -2.46 10.63 15.46
CA LEU A 177 -1.99 9.62 16.41
C LEU A 177 -0.89 8.69 15.89
N GLY A 178 -0.61 8.63 14.61
CA GLY A 178 0.45 7.72 14.15
C GLY A 178 0.48 7.41 12.67
N VAL A 179 -0.58 7.74 11.95
CA VAL A 179 -0.63 7.62 10.48
C VAL A 179 0.20 8.73 9.85
N THR A 180 1.01 8.38 8.86
CA THR A 180 1.91 9.32 8.17
C THR A 180 1.50 9.61 6.73
N THR A 181 0.69 8.74 6.12
CA THR A 181 0.28 8.87 4.73
C THR A 181 -1.18 8.49 4.56
N MET A 182 -1.90 9.24 3.75
CA MET A 182 -3.30 8.95 3.41
C MET A 182 -3.53 9.10 1.92
N SER A 183 -4.35 8.23 1.34
CA SER A 183 -4.89 8.43 0.00
C SER A 183 -6.15 9.30 0.06
N ALA A 184 -6.49 9.96 -1.04
CA ALA A 184 -7.72 10.70 -1.21
C ALA A 184 -8.24 10.53 -2.64
N GLU A 185 -9.55 10.71 -2.84
CA GLU A 185 -10.22 10.61 -4.15
C GLU A 185 -9.95 9.30 -4.89
N SER A 186 -9.76 8.18 -4.15
CA SER A 186 -9.44 6.89 -4.77
C SER A 186 -10.59 6.41 -5.65
N LYS A 187 -10.26 5.97 -6.86
CA LYS A 187 -11.16 5.31 -7.79
C LYS A 187 -10.70 3.87 -7.95
N THR A 188 -11.58 2.91 -7.66
CA THR A 188 -11.24 1.49 -7.60
C THR A 188 -11.75 0.69 -8.80
N GLU A 189 -12.60 1.30 -9.60
CA GLU A 189 -13.09 0.76 -10.85
C GLU A 189 -12.06 0.93 -12.00
N PRO A 190 -11.97 -0.01 -12.93
CA PRO A 190 -11.10 0.11 -14.10
C PRO A 190 -11.42 1.35 -14.92
N GLY A 191 -10.42 2.22 -15.13
CA GLY A 191 -10.60 3.48 -15.86
C GLY A 191 -11.35 4.57 -15.08
N GLY A 192 -11.57 4.41 -13.77
CA GLY A 192 -12.36 5.30 -12.93
C GLY A 192 -11.91 6.76 -12.91
N TYR A 193 -10.62 7.02 -13.16
CA TYR A 193 -10.11 8.39 -13.29
C TYR A 193 -10.37 9.05 -14.67
N PHE A 194 -10.82 8.29 -15.65
CA PHE A 194 -11.04 8.77 -17.02
C PHE A 194 -12.47 8.63 -17.51
N SER A 195 -13.06 7.44 -17.37
CA SER A 195 -14.36 7.10 -17.99
C SER A 195 -15.54 7.01 -17.04
N TYR A 196 -15.30 7.09 -15.73
CA TYR A 196 -16.32 6.99 -14.67
C TYR A 196 -17.30 5.82 -14.83
N PRO A 197 -16.85 4.58 -15.11
CA PRO A 197 -17.75 3.45 -15.15
C PRO A 197 -18.26 3.20 -13.73
N GLN A 198 -19.58 3.14 -13.54
CA GLN A 198 -20.19 2.83 -12.23
C GLN A 198 -20.26 1.32 -11.94
N THR A 199 -19.42 0.53 -12.57
CA THR A 199 -19.43 -0.93 -12.48
C THR A 199 -18.05 -1.46 -12.17
N LEU A 200 -17.99 -2.58 -11.42
CA LEU A 200 -16.78 -3.32 -11.11
C LEU A 200 -15.84 -2.62 -10.11
N GLU A 201 -16.37 -1.92 -9.13
CA GLU A 201 -15.55 -1.47 -8.00
C GLU A 201 -14.80 -2.65 -7.37
N GLN A 202 -13.49 -2.49 -7.18
CA GLN A 202 -12.66 -3.51 -6.55
C GLN A 202 -13.00 -3.66 -5.05
N PHE A 203 -13.35 -2.54 -4.41
CA PHE A 203 -13.81 -2.48 -3.02
C PHE A 203 -14.56 -1.17 -2.78
N HIS A 204 -15.42 -1.17 -1.79
CA HIS A 204 -16.16 0.02 -1.38
C HIS A 204 -15.23 1.10 -0.79
N VAL A 205 -15.35 2.33 -1.29
CA VAL A 205 -14.67 3.52 -0.79
C VAL A 205 -15.55 4.16 0.29
N SER A 206 -15.10 4.13 1.55
CA SER A 206 -15.86 4.71 2.67
C SER A 206 -15.64 6.22 2.84
N ASP A 207 -14.48 6.74 2.42
CA ASP A 207 -14.17 8.16 2.46
C ASP A 207 -14.06 8.70 1.04
N GLU A 208 -15.15 9.29 0.57
CA GLU A 208 -15.28 9.84 -0.79
C GLU A 208 -14.84 11.31 -0.90
N ARG A 209 -14.33 11.90 0.19
CA ARG A 209 -13.87 13.29 0.18
C ARG A 209 -12.83 13.54 -0.88
N LYS A 210 -12.94 14.70 -1.52
CA LYS A 210 -11.92 15.22 -2.44
C LYS A 210 -10.61 15.48 -1.69
N ALA A 211 -9.49 15.46 -2.41
CA ALA A 211 -8.17 15.71 -1.83
C ALA A 211 -8.11 17.06 -1.09
N VAL A 212 -8.71 18.10 -1.67
CA VAL A 212 -8.80 19.44 -1.04
C VAL A 212 -9.63 19.46 0.25
N GLU A 213 -10.61 18.57 0.39
CA GLU A 213 -11.42 18.46 1.60
C GLU A 213 -10.65 17.74 2.71
N VAL A 214 -9.93 16.66 2.35
CA VAL A 214 -9.03 15.95 3.28
C VAL A 214 -7.93 16.90 3.76
N GLU A 215 -7.30 17.63 2.85
CA GLU A 215 -6.28 18.63 3.19
C GLU A 215 -6.81 19.68 4.17
N ARG A 216 -7.97 20.28 3.87
CA ARG A 216 -8.61 21.27 4.73
C ARG A 216 -8.89 20.70 6.13
N ASP A 217 -9.40 19.47 6.21
CA ASP A 217 -9.76 18.88 7.50
C ASP A 217 -8.51 18.50 8.31
N LEU A 218 -7.44 18.04 7.68
CA LEU A 218 -6.15 17.83 8.35
C LEU A 218 -5.54 19.14 8.88
N LYS A 219 -5.64 20.24 8.12
CA LYS A 219 -5.21 21.57 8.59
C LYS A 219 -5.98 22.04 9.82
N LYS A 220 -7.31 21.80 9.88
CA LYS A 220 -8.10 22.10 11.09
C LYS A 220 -7.65 21.28 12.32
N LEU A 221 -7.09 20.09 12.11
CA LEU A 221 -6.52 19.25 13.16
C LEU A 221 -5.09 19.63 13.53
N GLY A 222 -4.56 20.74 13.01
CA GLY A 222 -3.21 21.20 13.27
C GLY A 222 -2.14 20.38 12.58
N ARG A 223 -2.49 19.68 11.48
CA ARG A 223 -1.55 18.95 10.64
C ARG A 223 -1.27 19.73 9.37
N GLU A 224 -0.05 19.65 8.88
CA GLU A 224 0.35 20.21 7.60
C GLU A 224 0.45 19.08 6.57
N PRO A 225 -0.58 18.88 5.72
CA PRO A 225 -0.52 17.89 4.64
C PRO A 225 0.52 18.30 3.61
N VAL A 226 1.36 17.36 3.22
CA VAL A 226 2.37 17.55 2.18
C VAL A 226 2.15 16.55 1.04
N TRP A 227 2.34 17.02 -0.18
CA TRP A 227 2.30 16.18 -1.36
C TRP A 227 3.65 15.49 -1.52
N LYS A 228 3.65 14.16 -1.71
CA LYS A 228 4.89 13.35 -1.68
C LYS A 228 5.90 13.70 -2.77
N ASP A 229 5.50 14.32 -3.84
CA ASP A 229 6.36 14.65 -4.98
C ASP A 229 7.34 15.81 -4.73
N TRP A 230 7.21 16.55 -3.62
CA TRP A 230 8.19 17.57 -3.25
C TRP A 230 9.37 17.03 -2.41
N ASP A 231 9.36 15.78 -1.97
CA ASP A 231 10.42 15.20 -1.14
C ASP A 231 11.76 15.19 -1.90
N GLN A 232 12.71 16.02 -1.44
CA GLN A 232 14.03 16.18 -2.06
C GLN A 232 14.82 14.87 -2.17
N SER A 233 14.48 13.85 -1.40
CA SER A 233 15.10 12.53 -1.52
C SER A 233 14.85 11.86 -2.88
N PHE A 234 13.88 12.37 -3.66
CA PHE A 234 13.61 11.92 -5.03
C PHE A 234 14.34 12.74 -6.09
N ASP A 235 14.88 13.92 -5.72
CA ASP A 235 15.61 14.82 -6.62
C ASP A 235 17.09 14.39 -6.76
N PHE A 236 17.34 13.14 -7.05
CA PHE A 236 18.69 12.72 -7.46
C PHE A 236 18.96 13.20 -8.88
N LYS A 237 19.36 14.45 -9.02
CA LYS A 237 20.15 14.86 -10.18
C LYS A 237 21.50 14.14 -10.09
N ARG A 238 21.61 13.06 -10.81
CA ARG A 238 22.89 12.44 -11.12
C ARG A 238 23.51 13.13 -12.33
#